data_913b9264af29c50b6a71f6d8fd689411
#
_entry.id   913b9264af29c50b6a71f6d8fd689411
#
_cell.length_a   1.000
_cell.length_b   1.000
_cell.length_c   1.000
_cell.angle_alpha   90.00
_cell.angle_beta   90.00
_cell.angle_gamma   90.00
#
_symmetry.space_group_name_H-M   'P 1'
#
loop_
_entity.id
_entity.type
_entity.pdbx_description
1 polymer ?
#
loop_
_entity_poly.entity_id
_entity_poly.type
_entity_poly.pdbx_seq_one_letter_code
_entity_poly.pdbx_strand_id
1 'polypeptide(L)'
;MPSVRSIAWALGGIAAATGLARLAREIFAVDEQPLATAGHVESAGATEATKTFAAAGSTPDQVGIPFAVTRAAAVEPHAEGREFYPRLLEDIAAASSSVHSLMFGWKPGTVGAAVSKVLLDRLADGVEVRVLVDSFGSRPYGSSKQMYTELADGGADIVVNDLLPPDRRGRYPDGVARWPMSTIGRSDHRKLYVIDGHTMWTGGAGIEDHFENGEFHDVMVRLQGDVVRQAQSAFLTSFAAQGGPLSDDLDAYFPEPADGGAIECRIGQVVPGGHISATHAARELIDGASDRLDIMNPYLTDADVISRIAAAAGRGVRVRVVVSERSNNFRASAALKHHYRRLLDAGVEIWEYPGAVVHAKVIIADDRVQFGTLNLDA
;
A
#
# COMPACT_ATOMS: atom_id res chain seq x y z
N MET A 1 -22.02 -18.24 -24.07
CA MET A 1 -20.80 -18.17 -23.29
C MET A 1 -20.64 -16.71 -22.87
N PRO A 2 -20.49 -16.41 -21.57
CA PRO A 2 -20.14 -15.06 -21.16
C PRO A 2 -18.78 -14.70 -21.79
N SER A 3 -18.65 -13.48 -22.30
CA SER A 3 -17.49 -13.05 -23.08
C SER A 3 -16.56 -12.20 -22.21
N VAL A 4 -15.25 -12.40 -22.36
CA VAL A 4 -14.26 -11.42 -21.92
C VAL A 4 -14.45 -10.15 -22.77
N ARG A 5 -14.70 -9.01 -22.12
CA ARG A 5 -14.90 -7.73 -22.79
C ARG A 5 -13.68 -6.86 -22.64
N SER A 6 -13.22 -6.25 -23.72
CA SER A 6 -12.13 -5.27 -23.69
C SER A 6 -12.69 -3.88 -23.40
N ILE A 7 -12.17 -3.21 -22.38
CA ILE A 7 -12.57 -1.85 -22.02
C ILE A 7 -11.64 -0.86 -22.74
N ALA A 8 -12.17 -0.20 -23.75
CA ALA A 8 -11.49 0.94 -24.37
C ALA A 8 -11.84 2.30 -23.71
N TRP A 9 -12.89 2.38 -22.85
CA TRP A 9 -13.51 3.67 -22.51
C TRP A 9 -13.95 3.88 -21.05
N ALA A 10 -13.89 2.91 -20.17
CA ALA A 10 -14.58 3.01 -18.88
C ALA A 10 -13.84 3.80 -17.79
N LEU A 11 -12.55 4.01 -17.88
CA LEU A 11 -11.77 4.66 -16.81
C LEU A 11 -11.51 6.16 -17.04
N GLY A 12 -11.59 6.65 -18.27
CA GLY A 12 -11.56 8.10 -18.53
C GLY A 12 -12.80 8.87 -18.05
N GLY A 13 -13.92 8.16 -17.79
CA GLY A 13 -15.17 8.75 -17.29
C GLY A 13 -15.41 8.57 -15.79
N ILE A 14 -14.68 7.71 -15.12
CA ILE A 14 -14.77 7.50 -13.66
C ILE A 14 -13.94 8.56 -12.92
N ALA A 15 -13.03 9.21 -13.59
CA ALA A 15 -12.31 10.40 -13.12
C ALA A 15 -13.20 11.64 -12.99
N ALA A 16 -14.49 11.57 -13.32
CA ALA A 16 -15.40 12.64 -12.93
C ALA A 16 -15.43 12.71 -11.39
N ALA A 17 -14.88 13.80 -10.87
CA ALA A 17 -14.69 14.12 -9.44
C ALA A 17 -15.94 13.89 -8.54
N THR A 18 -17.11 13.74 -9.14
CA THR A 18 -18.37 13.45 -8.45
C THR A 18 -18.57 11.97 -8.10
N GLY A 19 -18.04 11.02 -8.88
CA GLY A 19 -18.18 9.57 -8.60
C GLY A 19 -17.24 9.12 -7.50
N LEU A 20 -16.00 9.61 -7.51
CA LEU A 20 -14.99 9.30 -6.50
C LEU A 20 -15.22 10.06 -5.18
N ALA A 21 -15.76 11.28 -5.21
CA ALA A 21 -16.18 11.99 -4.00
C ALA A 21 -17.39 11.31 -3.32
N ARG A 22 -18.26 10.66 -4.10
CA ARG A 22 -19.33 9.82 -3.57
C ARG A 22 -18.77 8.49 -3.04
N LEU A 23 -17.82 7.90 -3.74
CA LEU A 23 -17.06 6.74 -3.29
C LEU A 23 -16.30 7.05 -2.00
N ALA A 24 -15.65 8.22 -1.89
CA ALA A 24 -14.97 8.69 -0.69
C ALA A 24 -15.92 8.88 0.51
N ARG A 25 -17.20 9.16 0.31
CA ARG A 25 -18.21 9.20 1.37
C ARG A 25 -18.76 7.82 1.74
N GLU A 26 -18.63 6.86 0.86
CA GLU A 26 -19.09 5.48 1.04
C GLU A 26 -17.94 4.53 1.48
N ILE A 27 -16.70 5.04 1.51
CA ILE A 27 -15.52 4.29 1.90
C ILE A 27 -15.47 4.16 3.42
N PHE A 28 -15.49 2.92 3.93
CA PHE A 28 -15.12 2.56 5.30
C PHE A 28 -16.21 2.56 6.40
N ALA A 29 -17.46 2.34 6.12
CA ALA A 29 -18.40 1.94 7.16
C ALA A 29 -18.25 0.43 7.44
N VAL A 30 -17.74 0.08 8.60
CA VAL A 30 -17.73 -1.31 9.08
C VAL A 30 -18.58 -1.38 10.33
N ASP A 31 -19.63 -2.21 10.29
CA ASP A 31 -20.47 -2.50 11.45
C ASP A 31 -19.66 -3.07 12.62
N GLU A 32 -19.96 -2.56 13.82
CA GLU A 32 -19.32 -2.91 15.06
C GLU A 32 -19.58 -4.38 15.44
N GLN A 33 -18.56 -5.22 15.27
CA GLN A 33 -18.39 -6.39 16.12
C GLN A 33 -17.03 -6.23 16.81
N PRO A 34 -16.95 -6.29 18.15
CA PRO A 34 -15.70 -6.12 18.85
C PRO A 34 -14.82 -7.35 18.64
N LEU A 35 -13.84 -7.24 17.79
CA LEU A 35 -12.71 -8.15 17.75
C LEU A 35 -11.75 -7.72 18.87
N ALA A 36 -11.30 -8.69 19.64
CA ALA A 36 -10.49 -8.51 20.84
C ALA A 36 -9.28 -7.60 20.61
N THR A 37 -9.08 -6.67 21.51
CA THR A 37 -8.07 -5.64 21.51
C THR A 37 -6.64 -6.18 21.48
N ALA A 38 -5.92 -5.94 20.40
CA ALA A 38 -4.47 -5.91 20.42
C ALA A 38 -4.03 -4.45 20.38
N GLY A 39 -3.12 -4.11 21.30
CA GLY A 39 -2.78 -2.78 21.73
C GLY A 39 -2.66 -1.72 20.66
N HIS A 40 -3.42 -0.66 20.89
CA HIS A 40 -3.22 0.62 20.22
C HIS A 40 -1.91 1.25 20.67
N VAL A 41 -1.19 1.82 19.74
CA VAL A 41 -0.21 2.83 20.06
C VAL A 41 -0.95 4.18 20.04
N GLU A 42 -1.51 4.55 21.20
CA GLU A 42 -1.92 5.93 21.45
C GLU A 42 -0.70 6.78 21.81
N SER A 43 -0.77 8.10 21.66
CA SER A 43 0.36 9.01 21.85
C SER A 43 1.12 8.80 23.18
N ALA A 44 0.44 8.65 24.29
CA ALA A 44 1.07 8.38 25.60
C ALA A 44 1.56 6.92 25.79
N GLY A 45 1.10 5.99 24.95
CA GLY A 45 1.49 4.57 24.97
C GLY A 45 2.40 4.16 23.82
N ALA A 46 2.68 5.08 22.88
CA ALA A 46 3.43 4.80 21.64
C ALA A 46 4.78 4.15 21.93
N THR A 47 5.51 4.65 22.94
CA THR A 47 6.82 4.15 23.32
C THR A 47 6.79 2.72 23.82
N GLU A 48 5.80 2.37 24.66
CA GLU A 48 5.66 1.03 25.23
C GLU A 48 5.20 0.01 24.17
N ALA A 49 4.20 0.37 23.36
CA ALA A 49 3.71 -0.51 22.31
C ALA A 49 4.72 -0.69 21.17
N THR A 50 5.48 0.34 20.80
CA THR A 50 6.56 0.22 19.81
C THR A 50 7.69 -0.68 20.33
N LYS A 51 8.04 -0.57 21.61
CA LYS A 51 9.01 -1.45 22.28
C LYS A 51 8.46 -2.88 22.40
N THR A 52 7.21 -3.04 22.73
CA THR A 52 6.54 -4.36 22.85
C THR A 52 6.44 -5.06 21.49
N PHE A 53 6.16 -4.32 20.42
CA PHE A 53 6.14 -4.86 19.05
C PHE A 53 7.53 -5.27 18.56
N ALA A 54 8.55 -4.50 18.88
CA ALA A 54 9.93 -4.83 18.53
C ALA A 54 10.49 -6.01 19.35
N ALA A 55 9.98 -6.22 20.58
CA ALA A 55 10.39 -7.30 21.47
C ALA A 55 9.60 -8.60 21.31
N ALA A 56 8.33 -8.52 20.86
CA ALA A 56 7.53 -9.69 20.57
C ALA A 56 7.89 -10.18 19.16
N GLY A 57 8.79 -11.15 19.08
CA GLY A 57 8.95 -11.93 17.87
C GLY A 57 7.57 -12.44 17.45
N SER A 58 7.02 -11.84 16.38
CA SER A 58 5.69 -12.15 15.87
C SER A 58 5.62 -13.63 15.50
N THR A 59 4.82 -14.39 16.23
CA THR A 59 4.51 -15.78 15.88
C THR A 59 3.49 -15.81 14.73
N PRO A 60 3.56 -16.79 13.81
CA PRO A 60 2.65 -16.92 12.69
C PRO A 60 1.15 -17.00 13.05
N ASP A 61 0.84 -17.23 14.31
CA ASP A 61 -0.52 -17.46 14.81
C ASP A 61 -1.29 -16.20 15.21
N GLN A 62 -0.73 -15.00 14.99
CA GLN A 62 -1.47 -13.75 15.20
C GLN A 62 -2.35 -13.41 13.98
N VAL A 63 -3.11 -14.41 13.55
CA VAL A 63 -4.25 -14.27 12.67
C VAL A 63 -5.28 -13.40 13.38
N GLY A 64 -5.60 -12.24 12.79
CA GLY A 64 -6.69 -11.42 13.31
C GLY A 64 -6.28 -10.39 14.35
N ILE A 65 -5.13 -9.72 14.20
CA ILE A 65 -4.91 -8.48 14.95
C ILE A 65 -5.91 -7.44 14.42
N PRO A 66 -6.87 -7.02 15.27
CA PRO A 66 -7.80 -6.01 14.89
C PRO A 66 -7.04 -4.70 14.70
N PHE A 67 -7.18 -4.14 13.52
CA PHE A 67 -6.86 -2.75 13.31
C PHE A 67 -8.05 -1.94 13.78
N ALA A 68 -7.80 -0.94 14.61
CA ALA A 68 -8.85 -0.13 15.18
C ALA A 68 -9.62 0.61 14.09
N VAL A 69 -10.90 0.79 14.32
CA VAL A 69 -11.68 1.76 13.59
C VAL A 69 -11.14 3.14 13.94
N THR A 70 -10.85 3.90 12.91
CA THR A 70 -10.44 5.29 13.01
C THR A 70 -11.21 6.11 11.99
N ARG A 71 -10.87 7.38 11.81
CA ARG A 71 -11.62 8.27 10.94
C ARG A 71 -10.69 9.07 10.03
N ALA A 72 -11.17 9.33 8.81
CA ALA A 72 -10.55 10.27 7.89
C ALA A 72 -11.41 11.52 7.75
N ALA A 73 -10.77 12.68 7.78
CA ALA A 73 -11.40 13.98 7.49
C ALA A 73 -11.46 14.23 5.97
N ALA A 74 -10.45 13.73 5.25
CA ALA A 74 -10.39 13.79 3.79
C ALA A 74 -9.85 12.48 3.22
N VAL A 75 -10.38 12.06 2.08
CA VAL A 75 -9.93 10.93 1.26
C VAL A 75 -9.93 11.39 -0.19
N GLU A 76 -8.75 11.54 -0.78
CA GLU A 76 -8.54 12.06 -2.13
C GLU A 76 -7.83 10.99 -2.99
N PRO A 77 -8.56 10.20 -3.79
CA PRO A 77 -7.96 9.25 -4.70
C PRO A 77 -7.47 9.92 -5.98
N HIS A 78 -6.32 9.48 -6.47
CA HIS A 78 -5.69 9.90 -7.71
C HIS A 78 -5.35 8.65 -8.54
N ALA A 79 -5.83 8.61 -9.78
CA ALA A 79 -5.84 7.37 -10.58
C ALA A 79 -4.67 7.21 -11.54
N GLU A 80 -3.80 8.22 -11.68
CA GLU A 80 -2.71 8.20 -12.66
C GLU A 80 -1.47 8.86 -12.07
N GLY A 81 -0.27 8.38 -12.44
CA GLY A 81 1.00 8.93 -11.96
C GLY A 81 1.15 10.43 -12.20
N ARG A 82 0.70 10.89 -13.37
CA ARG A 82 0.67 12.33 -13.72
C ARG A 82 -0.25 13.18 -12.83
N GLU A 83 -1.15 12.55 -12.07
CA GLU A 83 -2.02 13.24 -11.10
C GLU A 83 -1.44 13.15 -9.69
N PHE A 84 -1.03 11.96 -9.25
CA PHE A 84 -0.62 11.79 -7.86
C PHE A 84 0.83 12.22 -7.59
N TYR A 85 1.79 12.09 -8.52
CA TYR A 85 3.15 12.53 -8.21
C TYR A 85 3.28 14.04 -8.04
N PRO A 86 2.70 14.91 -8.88
CA PRO A 86 2.75 16.34 -8.63
C PRO A 86 2.15 16.71 -7.27
N ARG A 87 1.02 16.11 -6.91
CA ARG A 87 0.34 16.39 -5.65
C ARG A 87 1.12 15.87 -4.43
N LEU A 88 1.74 14.69 -4.53
CA LEU A 88 2.63 14.15 -3.51
C LEU A 88 3.87 15.06 -3.32
N LEU A 89 4.47 15.52 -4.41
CA LEU A 89 5.61 16.44 -4.37
C LEU A 89 5.23 17.78 -3.72
N GLU A 90 4.04 18.31 -3.97
CA GLU A 90 3.51 19.51 -3.30
C GLU A 90 3.38 19.29 -1.79
N ASP A 91 2.79 18.16 -1.36
CA ASP A 91 2.66 17.86 0.07
C ASP A 91 4.03 17.68 0.75
N ILE A 92 5.00 17.02 0.10
CA ILE A 92 6.37 16.90 0.61
C ILE A 92 7.05 18.28 0.68
N ALA A 93 6.90 19.10 -0.35
CA ALA A 93 7.48 20.44 -0.39
C ALA A 93 6.90 21.37 0.69
N ALA A 94 5.66 21.14 1.12
CA ALA A 94 5.01 21.88 2.18
C ALA A 94 5.33 21.36 3.60
N ALA A 95 6.04 20.23 3.71
CA ALA A 95 6.37 19.66 5.01
C ALA A 95 7.19 20.62 5.87
N SER A 96 6.85 20.69 7.14
CA SER A 96 7.43 21.63 8.13
C SER A 96 8.16 20.96 9.29
N SER A 97 7.89 19.68 9.57
CA SER A 97 8.46 18.93 10.67
C SER A 97 9.06 17.61 10.27
N SER A 98 8.32 16.77 9.54
CA SER A 98 8.81 15.44 9.21
C SER A 98 8.21 14.87 7.91
N VAL A 99 9.00 14.07 7.20
CA VAL A 99 8.56 13.22 6.09
C VAL A 99 9.03 11.80 6.36
N HIS A 100 8.09 10.88 6.58
CA HIS A 100 8.32 9.47 6.75
C HIS A 100 7.86 8.70 5.53
N SER A 101 8.73 7.89 4.93
CA SER A 101 8.45 7.11 3.74
C SER A 101 8.78 5.64 3.95
N LEU A 102 7.80 4.76 3.73
CA LEU A 102 8.00 3.32 3.59
C LEU A 102 7.72 2.95 2.14
N MET A 103 8.71 2.40 1.43
CA MET A 103 8.59 2.21 -0.01
C MET A 103 9.20 0.89 -0.47
N PHE A 104 8.38 0.07 -1.14
CA PHE A 104 8.88 -1.15 -1.78
C PHE A 104 9.84 -0.84 -2.92
N GLY A 105 9.41 -0.05 -3.90
CA GLY A 105 10.18 0.29 -5.09
C GLY A 105 10.41 1.80 -5.21
N TRP A 106 11.67 2.21 -5.06
CA TRP A 106 12.10 3.58 -5.33
C TRP A 106 13.41 3.53 -6.11
N LYS A 107 13.34 3.92 -7.37
CA LYS A 107 14.45 3.79 -8.33
C LYS A 107 14.85 5.14 -8.91
N PRO A 108 16.12 5.26 -9.36
CA PRO A 108 16.53 6.39 -10.17
C PRO A 108 15.67 6.52 -11.43
N GLY A 109 15.40 7.74 -11.82
CA GLY A 109 14.60 8.12 -12.98
C GLY A 109 14.07 9.53 -12.78
N THR A 110 13.16 9.97 -13.60
CA THR A 110 12.56 11.32 -13.53
C THR A 110 11.81 11.50 -12.20
N VAL A 111 10.95 10.53 -11.85
CA VAL A 111 10.17 10.56 -10.61
C VAL A 111 11.08 10.39 -9.40
N GLY A 112 12.02 9.43 -9.44
CA GLY A 112 12.97 9.20 -8.35
C GLY A 112 13.82 10.42 -8.05
N ALA A 113 14.31 11.09 -9.08
CA ALA A 113 15.10 12.32 -8.95
C ALA A 113 14.25 13.48 -8.39
N ALA A 114 12.99 13.63 -8.85
CA ALA A 114 12.10 14.68 -8.34
C ALA A 114 11.79 14.51 -6.86
N VAL A 115 11.46 13.28 -6.43
CA VAL A 115 11.21 12.97 -5.00
C VAL A 115 12.48 13.18 -4.19
N SER A 116 13.63 12.67 -4.63
CA SER A 116 14.90 12.85 -3.92
C SER A 116 15.25 14.32 -3.78
N LYS A 117 15.06 15.13 -4.82
CA LYS A 117 15.34 16.56 -4.78
C LYS A 117 14.48 17.28 -3.75
N VAL A 118 13.16 17.06 -3.74
CA VAL A 118 12.30 17.77 -2.79
C VAL A 118 12.58 17.35 -1.33
N LEU A 119 12.98 16.09 -1.10
CA LEU A 119 13.40 15.65 0.23
C LEU A 119 14.72 16.29 0.66
N LEU A 120 15.70 16.43 -0.24
CA LEU A 120 16.96 17.15 0.04
C LEU A 120 16.70 18.64 0.34
N ASP A 121 15.79 19.27 -0.40
CA ASP A 121 15.37 20.65 -0.13
C ASP A 121 14.73 20.75 1.30
N ARG A 122 13.91 19.79 1.70
CA ARG A 122 13.32 19.77 3.06
C ARG A 122 14.35 19.52 4.16
N LEU A 123 15.29 18.60 3.94
CA LEU A 123 16.41 18.38 4.86
C LEU A 123 17.23 19.65 5.07
N ALA A 124 17.52 20.40 4.01
CA ALA A 124 18.22 21.68 4.09
C ALA A 124 17.45 22.74 4.90
N ASP A 125 16.12 22.66 4.93
CA ASP A 125 15.25 23.51 5.74
C ASP A 125 15.04 22.97 7.18
N GLY A 126 15.72 21.87 7.56
CA GLY A 126 15.65 21.29 8.90
C GLY A 126 14.49 20.33 9.15
N VAL A 127 13.75 19.93 8.11
CA VAL A 127 12.69 18.91 8.21
C VAL A 127 13.34 17.54 8.38
N GLU A 128 12.82 16.73 9.30
CA GLU A 128 13.28 15.36 9.48
C GLU A 128 12.80 14.47 8.34
N VAL A 129 13.71 13.68 7.76
CA VAL A 129 13.35 12.71 6.71
C VAL A 129 13.80 11.32 7.11
N ARG A 130 12.84 10.39 7.23
CA ARG A 130 13.09 8.97 7.49
C ARG A 130 12.54 8.11 6.36
N VAL A 131 13.38 7.21 5.88
CA VAL A 131 13.07 6.36 4.72
C VAL A 131 13.33 4.91 5.05
N LEU A 132 12.28 4.08 4.95
CA LEU A 132 12.37 2.63 5.00
C LEU A 132 12.13 2.08 3.60
N VAL A 133 13.12 1.43 3.03
CA VAL A 133 13.02 0.83 1.69
C VAL A 133 13.23 -0.68 1.71
N ASP A 134 12.59 -1.36 0.78
CA ASP A 134 12.79 -2.80 0.57
C ASP A 134 14.01 -3.05 -0.33
N SER A 135 14.87 -3.98 0.06
CA SER A 135 16.12 -4.28 -0.67
C SER A 135 15.87 -4.89 -2.04
N PHE A 136 14.81 -5.67 -2.21
CA PHE A 136 14.48 -6.31 -3.48
C PHE A 136 13.86 -5.32 -4.48
N GLY A 137 12.87 -4.53 -4.02
CA GLY A 137 12.19 -3.55 -4.86
C GLY A 137 13.06 -2.36 -5.22
N SER A 138 13.72 -1.77 -4.23
CA SER A 138 14.46 -0.50 -4.37
C SER A 138 15.93 -0.67 -4.78
N ARG A 139 16.52 -1.82 -4.53
CA ARG A 139 17.92 -2.13 -4.85
C ARG A 139 18.93 -1.08 -4.38
N PRO A 140 18.92 -0.68 -3.08
CA PRO A 140 19.72 0.42 -2.56
C PRO A 140 21.24 0.15 -2.59
N TYR A 141 21.64 -1.11 -2.69
CA TYR A 141 23.04 -1.53 -2.82
C TYR A 141 23.47 -1.78 -4.27
N GLY A 142 22.58 -1.61 -5.24
CA GLY A 142 22.79 -1.83 -6.66
C GLY A 142 22.58 -0.56 -7.48
N SER A 143 21.65 -0.62 -8.42
CA SER A 143 21.37 0.47 -9.35
C SER A 143 20.91 1.78 -8.72
N SER A 144 20.38 1.74 -7.50
CA SER A 144 19.90 2.94 -6.78
C SER A 144 20.88 3.45 -5.72
N LYS A 145 22.07 2.85 -5.59
CA LYS A 145 23.02 3.16 -4.51
C LYS A 145 23.36 4.65 -4.41
N GLN A 146 23.67 5.27 -5.53
CA GLN A 146 24.08 6.68 -5.54
C GLN A 146 22.99 7.58 -4.99
N MET A 147 21.75 7.42 -5.43
CA MET A 147 20.60 8.20 -5.00
C MET A 147 20.38 8.09 -3.46
N TYR A 148 20.47 6.88 -2.91
CA TYR A 148 20.33 6.69 -1.47
C TYR A 148 21.54 7.24 -0.69
N THR A 149 22.76 7.18 -1.26
CA THR A 149 23.94 7.81 -0.65
C THR A 149 23.76 9.33 -0.59
N GLU A 150 23.30 9.96 -1.65
CA GLU A 150 23.05 11.40 -1.68
C GLU A 150 21.99 11.84 -0.67
N LEU A 151 20.90 11.06 -0.50
CA LEU A 151 19.88 11.32 0.53
C LEU A 151 20.46 11.17 1.95
N ALA A 152 21.26 10.13 2.21
CA ALA A 152 21.87 9.91 3.50
C ALA A 152 22.92 10.98 3.84
N ASP A 153 23.75 11.38 2.86
CA ASP A 153 24.72 12.47 3.00
C ASP A 153 24.01 13.83 3.25
N GLY A 154 22.79 13.99 2.73
CA GLY A 154 21.92 15.13 3.00
C GLY A 154 21.26 15.10 4.38
N GLY A 155 21.40 14.02 5.15
CA GLY A 155 20.89 13.90 6.52
C GLY A 155 19.64 13.05 6.69
N ALA A 156 19.19 12.33 5.64
CA ALA A 156 18.08 11.40 5.78
C ALA A 156 18.46 10.14 6.57
N ASP A 157 17.62 9.72 7.51
CA ASP A 157 17.72 8.41 8.15
C ASP A 157 17.17 7.33 7.21
N ILE A 158 18.05 6.56 6.58
CA ILE A 158 17.67 5.51 5.62
C ILE A 158 17.87 4.13 6.24
N VAL A 159 16.81 3.36 6.27
CA VAL A 159 16.78 1.97 6.72
C VAL A 159 16.34 1.06 5.59
N VAL A 160 16.95 -0.09 5.50
CA VAL A 160 16.66 -1.08 4.47
C VAL A 160 16.01 -2.30 5.09
N ASN A 161 14.78 -2.64 4.65
CA ASN A 161 14.21 -3.95 4.92
C ASN A 161 14.99 -4.98 4.11
N ASP A 162 15.90 -5.66 4.79
CA ASP A 162 16.83 -6.56 4.14
C ASP A 162 16.35 -8.01 4.21
N LEU A 163 16.42 -8.68 3.07
CA LEU A 163 16.10 -10.11 2.98
C LEU A 163 17.16 -10.99 3.66
N LEU A 164 18.30 -10.42 4.01
CA LEU A 164 19.37 -11.11 4.76
C LEU A 164 19.37 -10.70 6.22
N PRO A 165 19.84 -11.60 7.11
CA PRO A 165 20.07 -11.26 8.51
C PRO A 165 20.98 -10.04 8.68
N PRO A 166 20.81 -9.25 9.76
CA PRO A 166 21.60 -8.04 10.01
C PRO A 166 23.13 -8.24 10.02
N ASP A 167 23.59 -9.41 10.44
CA ASP A 167 25.01 -9.79 10.47
C ASP A 167 25.62 -9.96 9.07
N ARG A 168 24.79 -10.06 8.03
CA ARG A 168 25.19 -10.16 6.63
C ARG A 168 24.91 -8.88 5.82
N ARG A 169 24.40 -7.84 6.46
CA ARG A 169 24.24 -6.52 5.82
C ARG A 169 25.61 -6.00 5.39
N GLY A 170 25.75 -5.53 4.17
CA GLY A 170 27.02 -5.08 3.61
C GLY A 170 27.88 -6.18 2.94
N ARG A 171 27.44 -7.43 2.94
CA ARG A 171 28.10 -8.52 2.22
C ARG A 171 27.42 -8.89 0.89
N TYR A 172 26.68 -7.96 0.31
CA TYR A 172 26.18 -8.19 -1.04
C TYR A 172 27.32 -8.08 -2.02
N PRO A 173 27.70 -9.16 -2.73
CA PRO A 173 28.65 -9.05 -3.81
C PRO A 173 28.09 -8.10 -4.86
N ASP A 174 28.88 -7.16 -5.34
CA ASP A 174 28.51 -6.32 -6.47
C ASP A 174 28.04 -7.23 -7.62
N GLY A 175 26.79 -7.12 -8.02
CA GLY A 175 26.24 -7.76 -9.21
C GLY A 175 25.58 -9.12 -9.05
N VAL A 176 25.44 -9.71 -7.86
CA VAL A 176 24.79 -11.03 -7.71
C VAL A 176 23.64 -11.03 -6.72
N ALA A 177 22.47 -10.66 -7.18
CA ALA A 177 21.23 -10.94 -6.47
C ALA A 177 20.69 -12.35 -6.85
N ARG A 178 21.32 -13.42 -6.38
CA ARG A 178 20.67 -14.74 -6.32
C ARG A 178 20.02 -14.88 -4.95
N TRP A 179 18.79 -14.41 -4.86
CA TRP A 179 17.97 -14.57 -3.67
C TRP A 179 17.46 -16.02 -3.60
N PRO A 180 17.64 -16.72 -2.47
CA PRO A 180 16.90 -17.96 -2.25
C PRO A 180 15.40 -17.66 -2.28
N MET A 181 14.61 -18.49 -2.96
CA MET A 181 13.15 -18.33 -3.04
C MET A 181 12.49 -18.15 -1.64
N SER A 182 13.10 -18.73 -0.61
CA SER A 182 12.66 -18.59 0.79
C SER A 182 12.76 -17.16 1.38
N THR A 183 13.45 -16.24 0.72
CA THR A 183 13.59 -14.86 1.19
C THR A 183 12.59 -13.91 0.54
N ILE A 184 11.97 -14.28 -0.57
CA ILE A 184 10.98 -13.43 -1.28
C ILE A 184 9.78 -13.11 -0.38
N GLY A 185 9.34 -14.05 0.47
CA GLY A 185 8.26 -13.84 1.43
C GLY A 185 8.58 -12.86 2.58
N ARG A 186 9.80 -12.30 2.62
CA ARG A 186 10.21 -11.28 3.60
C ARG A 186 10.24 -9.87 3.01
N SER A 187 9.91 -9.71 1.75
CA SER A 187 9.85 -8.41 1.09
C SER A 187 8.68 -7.58 1.63
N ASP A 188 8.94 -6.33 2.01
CA ASP A 188 7.91 -5.41 2.45
C ASP A 188 7.33 -4.67 1.24
N HIS A 189 6.16 -5.09 0.80
CA HIS A 189 5.52 -4.55 -0.39
C HIS A 189 4.66 -3.30 -0.12
N ARG A 190 4.64 -2.80 1.12
CA ARG A 190 3.87 -1.60 1.48
C ARG A 190 4.45 -0.34 0.83
N LYS A 191 3.59 0.65 0.64
CA LYS A 191 3.93 1.99 0.13
C LYS A 191 3.15 2.99 0.95
N LEU A 192 3.87 3.84 1.67
CA LEU A 192 3.31 4.77 2.62
C LEU A 192 4.18 6.03 2.68
N TYR A 193 3.54 7.18 2.69
CA TYR A 193 4.12 8.42 3.19
C TYR A 193 3.30 8.91 4.38
N VAL A 194 3.97 9.47 5.38
CA VAL A 194 3.36 10.28 6.43
C VAL A 194 4.12 11.60 6.49
N ILE A 195 3.39 12.69 6.34
CA ILE A 195 3.94 14.04 6.25
C ILE A 195 3.39 14.84 7.41
N ASP A 196 4.28 15.37 8.25
CA ASP A 196 4.00 16.16 9.45
C ASP A 196 3.01 15.49 10.43
N GLY A 197 2.81 14.17 10.35
CA GLY A 197 1.80 13.46 11.13
C GLY A 197 0.34 13.83 10.79
N HIS A 198 0.11 14.66 9.77
CA HIS A 198 -1.21 15.17 9.37
C HIS A 198 -1.73 14.61 8.05
N THR A 199 -0.85 14.25 7.15
CA THR A 199 -1.21 13.74 5.82
C THR A 199 -0.54 12.41 5.57
N MET A 200 -1.28 11.44 5.06
CA MET A 200 -0.71 10.19 4.56
C MET A 200 -1.05 9.95 3.09
N TRP A 201 -0.15 9.24 2.42
CA TRP A 201 -0.37 8.71 1.08
C TRP A 201 -0.14 7.20 1.09
N THR A 202 -1.02 6.45 0.45
CA THR A 202 -0.84 5.02 0.21
C THR A 202 -1.52 4.60 -1.09
N GLY A 203 -1.10 3.49 -1.64
CA GLY A 203 -1.61 2.97 -2.91
C GLY A 203 -0.68 1.93 -3.51
N GLY A 204 -0.88 1.59 -4.78
CA GLY A 204 -0.11 0.55 -5.42
C GLY A 204 1.21 1.02 -6.03
N ALA A 205 1.36 2.32 -6.32
CA ALA A 205 2.52 2.85 -7.04
C ALA A 205 3.77 2.97 -6.16
N GLY A 206 4.92 2.59 -6.73
CA GLY A 206 6.25 2.92 -6.22
C GLY A 206 6.70 4.32 -6.64
N ILE A 207 7.98 4.62 -6.50
CA ILE A 207 8.63 5.82 -7.03
C ILE A 207 9.40 5.40 -8.27
N GLU A 208 8.69 5.25 -9.39
CA GLU A 208 9.22 4.69 -10.62
C GLU A 208 8.51 5.32 -11.84
N ASP A 209 9.26 5.61 -12.92
CA ASP A 209 8.78 6.36 -14.07
C ASP A 209 7.64 5.69 -14.84
N HIS A 210 7.53 4.36 -14.81
CA HIS A 210 6.48 3.64 -15.51
C HIS A 210 5.05 3.89 -14.98
N PHE A 211 4.92 4.43 -13.77
CA PHE A 211 3.62 4.91 -13.27
C PHE A 211 3.29 6.32 -13.81
N GLU A 212 4.29 7.17 -13.95
CA GLU A 212 4.11 8.55 -14.43
C GLU A 212 3.86 8.58 -15.95
N ASN A 213 4.60 7.78 -16.72
CA ASN A 213 4.53 7.79 -18.18
C ASN A 213 3.31 7.03 -18.75
N GLY A 214 2.48 6.41 -17.90
CA GLY A 214 1.26 5.71 -18.28
C GLY A 214 1.45 4.26 -18.75
N GLU A 215 2.65 3.70 -18.61
CA GLU A 215 2.86 2.26 -18.85
C GLU A 215 2.10 1.42 -17.82
N PHE A 216 1.98 1.93 -16.58
CA PHE A 216 1.25 1.31 -15.49
C PHE A 216 0.10 2.22 -15.04
N HIS A 217 -1.08 1.65 -14.92
CA HIS A 217 -2.24 2.29 -14.31
C HIS A 217 -2.31 1.90 -12.83
N ASP A 218 -2.26 2.90 -11.95
CA ASP A 218 -2.34 2.67 -10.50
C ASP A 218 -3.14 3.77 -9.80
N VAL A 219 -3.47 3.51 -8.54
CA VAL A 219 -4.20 4.44 -7.68
C VAL A 219 -3.38 4.73 -6.43
N MET A 220 -3.17 6.00 -6.16
CA MET A 220 -2.68 6.49 -4.87
C MET A 220 -3.77 7.31 -4.20
N VAL A 221 -3.86 7.22 -2.89
CA VAL A 221 -4.88 7.92 -2.10
C VAL A 221 -4.19 8.77 -1.05
N ARG A 222 -4.58 10.04 -1.00
CA ARG A 222 -4.21 10.99 0.02
C ARG A 222 -5.28 10.99 1.11
N LEU A 223 -4.87 10.87 2.38
CA LEU A 223 -5.79 10.88 3.51
C LEU A 223 -5.31 11.86 4.58
N GLN A 224 -6.29 12.44 5.30
CA GLN A 224 -6.07 13.27 6.49
C GLN A 224 -7.07 12.87 7.58
N GLY A 225 -6.79 13.24 8.83
CA GLY A 225 -7.60 12.90 10.02
C GLY A 225 -6.92 11.86 10.91
N ASP A 226 -7.68 11.28 11.83
CA ASP A 226 -7.15 10.33 12.83
C ASP A 226 -6.45 9.10 12.23
N VAL A 227 -6.84 8.70 11.02
CA VAL A 227 -6.23 7.56 10.31
C VAL A 227 -4.72 7.71 10.13
N VAL A 228 -4.23 8.95 10.03
CA VAL A 228 -2.79 9.24 9.86
C VAL A 228 -1.99 8.76 11.07
N ARG A 229 -2.56 8.82 12.28
CA ARG A 229 -1.90 8.32 13.50
C ARG A 229 -1.63 6.81 13.44
N GLN A 230 -2.55 6.03 12.84
CA GLN A 230 -2.32 4.60 12.61
C GLN A 230 -1.21 4.35 11.58
N ALA A 231 -1.18 5.13 10.52
CA ALA A 231 -0.14 5.06 9.50
C ALA A 231 1.23 5.42 10.09
N GLN A 232 1.29 6.46 10.91
CA GLN A 232 2.50 6.89 11.62
C GLN A 232 3.01 5.78 12.55
N SER A 233 2.14 5.16 13.34
CA SER A 233 2.48 4.02 14.19
C SER A 233 3.03 2.84 13.37
N ALA A 234 2.38 2.52 12.26
CA ALA A 234 2.80 1.43 11.37
C ALA A 234 4.21 1.69 10.78
N PHE A 235 4.48 2.93 10.38
CA PHE A 235 5.80 3.35 9.91
C PHE A 235 6.85 3.20 11.01
N LEU A 236 6.67 3.87 12.15
CA LEU A 236 7.64 3.90 13.26
C LEU A 236 7.94 2.49 13.78
N THR A 237 6.92 1.65 13.93
CA THR A 237 7.09 0.25 14.34
C THR A 237 7.98 -0.51 13.35
N SER A 238 7.72 -0.35 12.05
CA SER A 238 8.50 -1.04 11.01
C SER A 238 9.92 -0.51 10.92
N PHE A 239 10.10 0.80 11.02
CA PHE A 239 11.38 1.48 10.96
C PHE A 239 12.28 1.05 12.14
N ALA A 240 11.73 1.04 13.37
CA ALA A 240 12.45 0.60 14.57
C ALA A 240 12.77 -0.91 14.50
N ALA A 241 11.85 -1.74 14.03
CA ALA A 241 12.08 -3.19 13.89
C ALA A 241 13.23 -3.52 12.94
N GLN A 242 13.54 -2.65 11.99
CA GLN A 242 14.67 -2.75 11.08
C GLN A 242 15.94 -2.02 11.61
N GLY A 243 15.91 -1.53 12.85
CA GLY A 243 17.04 -0.89 13.51
C GLY A 243 17.17 0.62 13.20
N GLY A 244 16.12 1.24 12.70
CA GLY A 244 16.07 2.68 12.51
C GLY A 244 16.02 3.44 13.85
N PRO A 245 16.71 4.56 13.97
CA PRO A 245 16.68 5.35 15.20
C PRO A 245 15.33 6.02 15.39
N LEU A 246 14.80 6.01 16.60
CA LEU A 246 13.63 6.77 16.98
C LEU A 246 14.03 7.96 17.86
N SER A 247 13.26 9.04 17.79
CA SER A 247 13.38 10.15 18.73
C SER A 247 12.99 9.71 20.15
N ASP A 248 13.57 10.36 21.16
CA ASP A 248 13.12 10.19 22.54
C ASP A 248 11.72 10.77 22.77
N ASP A 249 11.34 11.77 21.98
CA ASP A 249 9.99 12.36 21.94
C ASP A 249 9.21 11.81 20.74
N LEU A 250 8.51 10.71 20.94
CA LEU A 250 7.65 10.12 19.92
C LEU A 250 6.33 10.87 19.77
N ASP A 251 5.88 11.59 20.78
CA ASP A 251 4.58 12.31 20.75
C ASP A 251 4.62 13.45 19.71
N ALA A 252 5.81 13.98 19.41
CA ALA A 252 5.99 14.97 18.35
C ALA A 252 5.54 14.47 16.95
N TYR A 253 5.50 13.16 16.72
CA TYR A 253 5.03 12.56 15.46
C TYR A 253 3.52 12.34 15.40
N PHE A 254 2.80 12.64 16.48
CA PHE A 254 1.36 12.43 16.61
C PHE A 254 0.60 13.71 16.95
N PRO A 255 0.72 14.75 16.14
CA PRO A 255 -0.01 15.98 16.39
C PRO A 255 -1.52 15.71 16.42
N GLU A 256 -2.25 16.56 17.15
CA GLU A 256 -3.70 16.47 17.16
C GLU A 256 -4.24 16.87 15.77
N PRO A 257 -5.12 16.07 15.16
CA PRO A 257 -5.70 16.40 13.87
C PRO A 257 -6.63 17.62 14.03
N ALA A 258 -6.60 18.51 13.04
CA ALA A 258 -7.50 19.68 13.01
C ALA A 258 -8.98 19.27 12.93
N ASP A 259 -9.26 18.14 12.29
CA ASP A 259 -10.56 17.48 12.21
C ASP A 259 -10.31 15.96 12.22
N GLY A 260 -10.89 15.25 13.18
CA GLY A 260 -10.80 13.79 13.28
C GLY A 260 -11.50 13.09 12.12
N GLY A 261 -12.50 13.75 11.52
CA GLY A 261 -13.20 13.27 10.33
C GLY A 261 -14.48 12.49 10.60
N ALA A 262 -15.21 12.23 9.51
CA ALA A 262 -16.48 11.52 9.53
C ALA A 262 -16.45 10.18 8.79
N ILE A 263 -15.38 9.89 8.00
CA ILE A 263 -15.28 8.69 7.19
C ILE A 263 -14.59 7.62 8.03
N GLU A 264 -15.31 6.56 8.39
CA GLU A 264 -14.74 5.44 9.11
C GLU A 264 -13.77 4.66 8.24
N CYS A 265 -12.60 4.35 8.78
CA CYS A 265 -11.55 3.63 8.07
C CYS A 265 -10.67 2.79 9.01
N ARG A 266 -9.90 1.88 8.41
CA ARG A 266 -8.94 1.02 9.11
C ARG A 266 -7.71 0.83 8.24
N ILE A 267 -6.55 0.71 8.84
CA ILE A 267 -5.32 0.37 8.13
C ILE A 267 -5.02 -1.11 8.35
N GLY A 268 -5.29 -1.93 7.32
CA GLY A 268 -4.84 -3.31 7.27
C GLY A 268 -3.39 -3.38 6.77
N GLN A 269 -2.62 -4.33 7.32
CA GLN A 269 -1.23 -4.52 6.95
C GLN A 269 -0.94 -5.96 6.55
N VAL A 270 0.02 -6.13 5.62
CA VAL A 270 0.75 -7.39 5.42
C VAL A 270 2.20 -7.08 5.70
N VAL A 271 2.72 -7.64 6.78
CA VAL A 271 4.10 -7.44 7.22
C VAL A 271 4.81 -8.79 7.17
N PRO A 272 6.01 -8.89 6.57
CA PRO A 272 6.75 -10.14 6.49
C PRO A 272 6.94 -10.82 7.84
N GLY A 273 6.50 -12.08 7.96
CA GLY A 273 6.58 -12.84 9.21
C GLY A 273 5.62 -12.40 10.31
N GLY A 274 4.63 -11.56 10.00
CA GLY A 274 3.73 -10.97 10.98
C GLY A 274 2.29 -10.87 10.51
N HIS A 275 1.76 -9.66 10.47
CA HIS A 275 0.35 -9.38 10.25
C HIS A 275 -0.11 -9.63 8.81
N ILE A 276 -1.31 -10.19 8.66
CA ILE A 276 -2.02 -10.38 7.39
C ILE A 276 -3.43 -9.76 7.43
N SER A 277 -3.63 -8.72 8.25
CA SER A 277 -4.96 -8.11 8.45
C SER A 277 -5.57 -7.54 7.15
N ALA A 278 -4.76 -7.02 6.23
CA ALA A 278 -5.25 -6.57 4.93
C ALA A 278 -5.80 -7.73 4.07
N THR A 279 -5.19 -8.93 4.15
CA THR A 279 -5.69 -10.13 3.46
C THR A 279 -7.01 -10.61 4.06
N HIS A 280 -7.15 -10.55 5.39
CA HIS A 280 -8.41 -10.88 6.05
C HIS A 280 -9.51 -9.90 5.66
N ALA A 281 -9.24 -8.60 5.68
CA ALA A 281 -10.20 -7.58 5.25
C ALA A 281 -10.67 -7.79 3.79
N ALA A 282 -9.75 -8.14 2.89
CA ALA A 282 -10.10 -8.47 1.50
C ALA A 282 -11.09 -9.65 1.41
N ARG A 283 -10.82 -10.72 2.18
CA ARG A 283 -11.69 -11.89 2.23
C ARG A 283 -13.06 -11.57 2.82
N GLU A 284 -13.11 -10.81 3.91
CA GLU A 284 -14.36 -10.37 4.55
C GLU A 284 -15.19 -9.48 3.61
N LEU A 285 -14.57 -8.55 2.88
CA LEU A 285 -15.27 -7.74 1.89
C LEU A 285 -15.89 -8.59 0.78
N ILE A 286 -15.13 -9.55 0.23
CA ILE A 286 -15.61 -10.44 -0.83
C ILE A 286 -16.76 -11.32 -0.33
N ASP A 287 -16.63 -11.88 0.87
CA ASP A 287 -17.66 -12.75 1.45
C ASP A 287 -18.92 -11.99 1.86
N GLY A 288 -18.76 -10.75 2.34
CA GLY A 288 -19.85 -9.88 2.80
C GLY A 288 -20.59 -9.14 1.67
N ALA A 289 -20.09 -9.16 0.44
CA ALA A 289 -20.75 -8.50 -0.69
C ALA A 289 -22.15 -9.09 -0.94
N SER A 290 -23.14 -8.21 -1.09
CA SER A 290 -24.56 -8.56 -1.25
C SER A 290 -25.18 -8.09 -2.56
N ASP A 291 -24.74 -6.98 -3.14
CA ASP A 291 -25.25 -6.41 -4.40
C ASP A 291 -24.15 -6.32 -5.47
N ARG A 292 -22.99 -5.75 -5.11
CA ARG A 292 -21.92 -5.44 -6.05
C ARG A 292 -20.55 -5.78 -5.49
N LEU A 293 -19.72 -6.39 -6.34
CA LEU A 293 -18.31 -6.63 -6.06
C LEU A 293 -17.46 -6.27 -7.29
N ASP A 294 -16.69 -5.19 -7.20
CA ASP A 294 -15.76 -4.77 -8.25
C ASP A 294 -14.32 -4.96 -7.75
N ILE A 295 -13.52 -5.67 -8.49
CA ILE A 295 -12.12 -5.95 -8.14
C ILE A 295 -11.20 -5.50 -9.26
N MET A 296 -10.18 -4.70 -8.91
CA MET A 296 -9.05 -4.38 -9.76
C MET A 296 -7.79 -4.87 -9.06
N ASN A 297 -7.06 -5.79 -9.68
CA ASN A 297 -5.83 -6.33 -9.08
C ASN A 297 -4.90 -6.89 -10.17
N PRO A 298 -3.59 -6.58 -10.14
CA PRO A 298 -2.65 -7.05 -11.17
C PRO A 298 -2.41 -8.56 -11.12
N TYR A 299 -2.43 -9.14 -9.91
CA TYR A 299 -2.03 -10.52 -9.66
C TYR A 299 -3.08 -11.24 -8.82
N LEU A 300 -4.20 -11.58 -9.45
CA LEU A 300 -5.30 -12.32 -8.84
C LEU A 300 -5.06 -13.82 -9.07
N THR A 301 -4.29 -14.46 -8.18
CA THR A 301 -3.87 -15.87 -8.35
C THR A 301 -4.12 -16.74 -7.13
N ASP A 302 -4.50 -16.17 -5.98
CA ASP A 302 -4.87 -16.92 -4.78
C ASP A 302 -6.14 -17.75 -5.04
N ALA A 303 -6.03 -19.08 -4.95
CA ALA A 303 -7.12 -20.01 -5.22
C ALA A 303 -8.31 -19.88 -4.24
N ASP A 304 -8.06 -19.46 -2.98
CA ASP A 304 -9.10 -19.19 -1.99
C ASP A 304 -9.86 -17.92 -2.38
N VAL A 305 -9.16 -16.85 -2.72
CA VAL A 305 -9.78 -15.60 -3.20
C VAL A 305 -10.61 -15.84 -4.46
N ILE A 306 -10.09 -16.55 -5.44
CA ILE A 306 -10.82 -16.95 -6.65
C ILE A 306 -12.10 -17.72 -6.31
N SER A 307 -12.03 -18.63 -5.32
CA SER A 307 -13.18 -19.40 -4.87
C SER A 307 -14.26 -18.52 -4.23
N ARG A 308 -13.86 -17.56 -3.40
CA ARG A 308 -14.76 -16.58 -2.76
C ARG A 308 -15.44 -15.67 -3.78
N ILE A 309 -14.68 -15.18 -4.77
CA ILE A 309 -15.22 -14.38 -5.89
C ILE A 309 -16.29 -15.16 -6.66
N ALA A 310 -16.01 -16.42 -7.03
CA ALA A 310 -16.99 -17.27 -7.69
C ALA A 310 -18.21 -17.55 -6.80
N ALA A 311 -18.02 -17.75 -5.50
CA ALA A 311 -19.11 -17.93 -4.53
C ALA A 311 -19.97 -16.67 -4.39
N ALA A 312 -19.39 -15.47 -4.40
CA ALA A 312 -20.13 -14.21 -4.40
C ALA A 312 -21.06 -14.11 -5.62
N ALA A 313 -20.54 -14.39 -6.82
CA ALA A 313 -21.38 -14.44 -8.03
C ALA A 313 -22.48 -15.51 -7.94
N GLY A 314 -22.16 -16.69 -7.37
CA GLY A 314 -23.14 -17.76 -7.10
C GLY A 314 -24.25 -17.37 -6.11
N ARG A 315 -24.01 -16.38 -5.23
CA ARG A 315 -25.05 -15.79 -4.35
C ARG A 315 -25.93 -14.76 -5.06
N GLY A 316 -25.62 -14.41 -6.31
CA GLY A 316 -26.36 -13.42 -7.10
C GLY A 316 -25.73 -12.01 -7.04
N VAL A 317 -24.58 -11.85 -6.43
CA VAL A 317 -23.82 -10.58 -6.43
C VAL A 317 -23.34 -10.30 -7.85
N ARG A 318 -23.48 -9.05 -8.31
CA ARG A 318 -22.90 -8.61 -9.58
C ARG A 318 -21.40 -8.44 -9.41
N VAL A 319 -20.61 -9.34 -9.97
CA VAL A 319 -19.16 -9.37 -9.82
C VAL A 319 -18.46 -8.95 -11.10
N ARG A 320 -17.56 -7.96 -11.00
CA ARG A 320 -16.70 -7.52 -12.10
C ARG A 320 -15.23 -7.58 -11.64
N VAL A 321 -14.39 -8.13 -12.49
CA VAL A 321 -12.95 -8.21 -12.28
C VAL A 321 -12.24 -7.50 -13.42
N VAL A 322 -11.39 -6.52 -13.11
CA VAL A 322 -10.56 -5.78 -14.06
C VAL A 322 -9.11 -6.21 -13.89
N VAL A 323 -8.51 -6.65 -14.98
CA VAL A 323 -7.12 -7.11 -15.04
C VAL A 323 -6.41 -6.56 -16.25
N SER A 324 -5.10 -6.72 -16.35
CA SER A 324 -4.36 -6.31 -17.54
C SER A 324 -4.58 -7.26 -18.70
N GLU A 325 -4.79 -6.74 -19.90
CA GLU A 325 -4.66 -7.52 -21.14
C GLU A 325 -3.23 -8.07 -21.28
N ARG A 326 -2.24 -7.20 -21.00
CA ARG A 326 -0.81 -7.52 -20.97
C ARG A 326 -0.28 -7.30 -19.56
N SER A 327 0.20 -8.35 -18.93
CA SER A 327 0.80 -8.27 -17.60
C SER A 327 2.32 -8.15 -17.70
N ASN A 328 2.94 -7.41 -16.79
CA ASN A 328 4.39 -7.40 -16.59
C ASN A 328 4.92 -8.71 -15.98
N ASN A 329 4.03 -9.59 -15.51
CA ASN A 329 4.34 -10.91 -14.97
C ASN A 329 3.55 -11.99 -15.72
N PHE A 330 4.20 -12.63 -16.70
CA PHE A 330 3.56 -13.64 -17.54
C PHE A 330 3.07 -14.87 -16.75
N ARG A 331 3.75 -15.24 -15.63
CA ARG A 331 3.35 -16.37 -14.79
C ARG A 331 2.06 -16.07 -14.03
N ALA A 332 1.95 -14.89 -13.44
CA ALA A 332 0.73 -14.44 -12.78
C ALA A 332 -0.43 -14.34 -13.80
N SER A 333 -0.17 -13.81 -14.99
CA SER A 333 -1.17 -13.75 -16.07
C SER A 333 -1.65 -15.16 -16.49
N ALA A 334 -0.73 -16.10 -16.66
CA ALA A 334 -1.09 -17.47 -17.02
C ALA A 334 -1.89 -18.16 -15.91
N ALA A 335 -1.48 -17.98 -14.65
CA ALA A 335 -2.20 -18.51 -13.49
C ALA A 335 -3.63 -17.94 -13.38
N LEU A 336 -3.79 -16.62 -13.54
CA LEU A 336 -5.12 -16.00 -13.56
C LEU A 336 -5.98 -16.52 -14.72
N LYS A 337 -5.43 -16.59 -15.94
CA LYS A 337 -6.18 -17.07 -17.12
C LYS A 337 -6.62 -18.54 -16.96
N HIS A 338 -5.88 -19.35 -16.19
CA HIS A 338 -6.31 -20.70 -15.81
C HIS A 338 -7.66 -20.69 -15.06
N HIS A 339 -7.92 -19.64 -14.27
CA HIS A 339 -9.17 -19.50 -13.50
C HIS A 339 -10.32 -18.84 -14.27
N TYR A 340 -10.08 -18.27 -15.46
CA TYR A 340 -11.12 -17.55 -16.23
C TYR A 340 -12.38 -18.37 -16.44
N ARG A 341 -12.21 -19.63 -16.86
CA ARG A 341 -13.39 -20.48 -17.11
C ARG A 341 -14.25 -20.63 -15.86
N ARG A 342 -13.64 -20.90 -14.71
CA ARG A 342 -14.34 -21.05 -13.44
C ARG A 342 -15.10 -19.77 -13.05
N LEU A 343 -14.47 -18.62 -13.20
CA LEU A 343 -15.08 -17.33 -12.88
C LEU A 343 -16.22 -17.01 -13.85
N LEU A 344 -16.02 -17.18 -15.14
CA LEU A 344 -17.03 -16.93 -16.17
C LEU A 344 -18.24 -17.87 -16.03
N ASP A 345 -18.02 -19.16 -15.75
CA ASP A 345 -19.08 -20.15 -15.52
C ASP A 345 -19.89 -19.81 -14.25
N ALA A 346 -19.28 -19.14 -13.26
CA ALA A 346 -19.96 -18.63 -12.06
C ALA A 346 -20.73 -17.32 -12.30
N GLY A 347 -20.60 -16.68 -13.45
CA GLY A 347 -21.27 -15.42 -13.80
C GLY A 347 -20.46 -14.16 -13.54
N VAL A 348 -19.17 -14.28 -13.24
CA VAL A 348 -18.26 -13.14 -13.07
C VAL A 348 -17.99 -12.48 -14.42
N GLU A 349 -18.09 -11.15 -14.49
CA GLU A 349 -17.64 -10.38 -15.65
C GLU A 349 -16.13 -10.11 -15.53
N ILE A 350 -15.35 -10.56 -16.52
CA ILE A 350 -13.91 -10.29 -16.60
C ILE A 350 -13.65 -9.26 -17.68
N TRP A 351 -12.94 -8.21 -17.30
CA TRP A 351 -12.57 -7.10 -18.16
C TRP A 351 -11.06 -7.01 -18.28
N GLU A 352 -10.52 -7.11 -19.50
CA GLU A 352 -9.11 -6.91 -19.78
C GLU A 352 -8.87 -5.47 -20.21
N TYR A 353 -8.06 -4.74 -19.43
CA TYR A 353 -7.70 -3.35 -19.70
C TYR A 353 -6.59 -3.30 -20.76
N PRO A 354 -6.82 -2.66 -21.90
CA PRO A 354 -5.83 -2.56 -22.96
C PRO A 354 -4.83 -1.40 -22.71
N GLY A 355 -3.63 -1.55 -23.23
CA GLY A 355 -2.65 -0.47 -23.37
C GLY A 355 -1.72 -0.26 -22.18
N ALA A 356 -2.20 -0.33 -20.96
CA ALA A 356 -1.37 -0.21 -19.75
C ALA A 356 -1.43 -1.47 -18.87
N VAL A 357 -0.41 -1.65 -18.04
CA VAL A 357 -0.46 -2.65 -16.98
C VAL A 357 -1.34 -2.13 -15.85
N VAL A 358 -2.47 -2.75 -15.59
CA VAL A 358 -3.27 -2.48 -14.38
C VAL A 358 -2.48 -2.93 -13.17
N HIS A 359 -2.07 -1.97 -12.34
CA HIS A 359 -1.31 -2.25 -11.13
C HIS A 359 -2.05 -1.79 -9.86
N ALA A 360 -3.18 -1.12 -10.00
CA ALA A 360 -4.06 -0.77 -8.89
C ALA A 360 -4.59 -2.00 -8.16
N LYS A 361 -4.72 -1.90 -6.83
CA LYS A 361 -5.28 -2.92 -5.95
C LYS A 361 -6.48 -2.32 -5.23
N VAL A 362 -7.66 -2.58 -5.77
CA VAL A 362 -8.93 -2.03 -5.28
C VAL A 362 -9.98 -3.12 -5.24
N ILE A 363 -10.70 -3.20 -4.14
CA ILE A 363 -11.90 -4.02 -3.97
C ILE A 363 -13.02 -3.09 -3.53
N ILE A 364 -14.12 -3.08 -4.27
CA ILE A 364 -15.34 -2.36 -3.92
C ILE A 364 -16.43 -3.42 -3.69
N ALA A 365 -16.91 -3.49 -2.46
CA ALA A 365 -17.99 -4.39 -2.07
C ALA A 365 -19.13 -3.54 -1.51
N ASP A 366 -20.23 -3.42 -2.28
CA ASP A 366 -21.39 -2.57 -1.95
C ASP A 366 -20.98 -1.11 -1.70
N ASP A 367 -20.98 -0.66 -0.43
CA ASP A 367 -20.59 0.67 0.05
C ASP A 367 -19.20 0.72 0.69
N ARG A 368 -18.47 -0.39 0.68
CA ARG A 368 -17.14 -0.52 1.29
C ARG A 368 -16.05 -0.63 0.24
N VAL A 369 -14.87 -0.07 0.55
CA VAL A 369 -13.71 -0.13 -0.35
C VAL A 369 -12.46 -0.49 0.41
N GLN A 370 -11.68 -1.42 -0.14
CA GLN A 370 -10.28 -1.63 0.21
C GLN A 370 -9.41 -1.17 -0.94
N PHE A 371 -8.39 -0.38 -0.65
CA PHE A 371 -7.35 0.01 -1.61
C PHE A 371 -5.99 -0.05 -0.94
N GLY A 372 -4.91 -0.06 -1.73
CA GLY A 372 -3.55 -0.02 -1.20
C GLY A 372 -2.57 -0.87 -1.99
N THR A 373 -1.77 -1.66 -1.28
CA THR A 373 -0.61 -2.35 -1.85
C THR A 373 -0.80 -3.86 -1.99
N LEU A 374 -1.95 -4.40 -1.51
CA LEU A 374 -2.19 -5.83 -1.42
C LEU A 374 -2.45 -6.46 -2.79
N ASN A 375 -1.54 -7.31 -3.24
CA ASN A 375 -1.87 -8.24 -4.31
C ASN A 375 -2.74 -9.39 -3.78
N LEU A 376 -3.64 -9.90 -4.61
CA LEU A 376 -4.46 -11.07 -4.32
C LEU A 376 -3.79 -12.33 -4.90
N ASP A 377 -2.51 -12.47 -4.64
CA ASP A 377 -1.64 -13.57 -5.05
C ASP A 377 -1.33 -14.52 -3.88
N ALA A 378 -0.90 -15.75 -4.24
CA ALA A 378 -0.55 -16.81 -3.29
C ALA A 378 0.91 -16.74 -2.87
#